data_eaecdd4aef655721d99a190167fa3aa7
#
_entry.id   eaecdd4aef655721d99a190167fa3aa7
#
_cell.length_a   1.000
_cell.length_b   1.000
_cell.length_c   1.000
_cell.angle_alpha   90.00
_cell.angle_beta   90.00
_cell.angle_gamma   90.00
#
_symmetry.space_group_name_H-M   'P 1'
#
loop_
_entity.id
_entity.type
_entity.pdbx_description
1 polymer ?
#
loop_
_entity_poly.entity_id
_entity_poly.type
_entity_poly.pdbx_seq_one_letter_code
_entity_poly.pdbx_strand_id
1 'polypeptide(L)'
;MFPALREAIDQAQISVHLETYIFKLDRSGKDILAALMHASGRGVAVRVVLDGFGSADHADAIRQAIQSAGGICRIYHPEPKWFRWVLIHIDRLRRLHRKIVIVDGETAFIGGINMEDDFTETSGESNRLEPRYDYAVRIKGPVVADAVHAVNHVWLRLNWVDIRRSMSSWRRFRKQARARLAPGGEAARLQANEQTASAALVLRDNLRHRRSIEQVYLHFIQQAQREIIIANAYFLPGWRLRHALMEASKRGVRVRLLLQGRVEYRLQSHATRWLYDQFLQTGVEILEYMPSHLHGKVAVMDGVATVGSSNLDPFSLLLAREANVVVHDKVFVQQLRQSLEHAIQKGSVVIEPGSHKKRHLIVRSMDALAYLVVRVGVAITGHSQEY
;
A
#
# COMPACT_ATOMS: atom_id res chain seq x y z
N MET A 1 -2.95 -8.85 -12.05
CA MET A 1 -1.63 -8.22 -11.81
C MET A 1 -0.48 -9.20 -12.07
N PHE A 2 -0.42 -10.37 -11.43
CA PHE A 2 0.72 -11.29 -11.52
C PHE A 2 1.13 -11.70 -12.95
N PRO A 3 0.20 -12.07 -13.87
CA PRO A 3 0.62 -12.39 -15.24
C PRO A 3 1.35 -11.24 -15.95
N ALA A 4 0.83 -10.02 -15.85
CA ALA A 4 1.46 -8.84 -16.47
C ALA A 4 2.78 -8.45 -15.80
N LEU A 5 2.92 -8.66 -14.49
CA LEU A 5 4.16 -8.45 -13.76
C LEU A 5 5.22 -9.49 -14.16
N ARG A 6 4.85 -10.76 -14.24
CA ARG A 6 5.73 -11.83 -14.69
C ARG A 6 6.22 -11.59 -16.12
N GLU A 7 5.30 -11.29 -17.03
CA GLU A 7 5.66 -10.95 -18.41
C GLU A 7 6.68 -9.79 -18.48
N ALA A 8 6.47 -8.73 -17.70
CA ALA A 8 7.41 -7.61 -17.65
C ALA A 8 8.79 -8.02 -17.11
N ILE A 9 8.86 -8.89 -16.08
CA ILE A 9 10.12 -9.41 -15.54
C ILE A 9 10.81 -10.35 -16.55
N ASP A 10 10.05 -11.19 -17.24
CA ASP A 10 10.58 -12.10 -18.26
C ASP A 10 11.16 -11.34 -19.46
N GLN A 11 10.59 -10.17 -19.80
CA GLN A 11 11.06 -9.28 -20.88
C GLN A 11 12.18 -8.32 -20.45
N ALA A 12 12.48 -8.21 -19.17
CA ALA A 12 13.47 -7.26 -18.63
C ALA A 12 14.87 -7.49 -19.24
N GLN A 13 15.53 -6.37 -19.61
CA GLN A 13 16.86 -6.37 -20.27
C GLN A 13 17.95 -5.75 -19.38
N ILE A 14 17.59 -4.80 -18.51
CA ILE A 14 18.55 -3.99 -17.75
C ILE A 14 18.43 -4.25 -16.26
N SER A 15 17.25 -4.07 -15.69
CA SER A 15 17.08 -4.14 -14.24
C SER A 15 15.66 -4.45 -13.81
N VAL A 16 15.51 -5.16 -12.69
CA VAL A 16 14.26 -5.31 -11.96
C VAL A 16 14.48 -4.90 -10.51
N HIS A 17 13.69 -3.95 -10.02
CA HIS A 17 13.66 -3.57 -8.61
C HIS A 17 12.29 -3.88 -8.02
N LEU A 18 12.26 -4.69 -6.94
CA LEU A 18 11.04 -5.07 -6.25
C LEU A 18 11.11 -4.67 -4.78
N GLU A 19 10.12 -3.93 -4.29
CA GLU A 19 9.87 -3.66 -2.87
C GLU A 19 8.48 -4.16 -2.50
N THR A 20 8.39 -4.96 -1.44
CA THR A 20 7.11 -5.47 -0.95
C THR A 20 7.10 -5.63 0.57
N TYR A 21 5.91 -5.51 1.16
CA TYR A 21 5.69 -5.79 2.57
C TYR A 21 5.64 -7.29 2.84
N ILE A 22 4.80 -8.02 2.10
CA ILE A 22 4.68 -9.48 2.21
C ILE A 22 5.18 -10.12 0.92
N PHE A 23 6.04 -11.12 1.06
CA PHE A 23 6.43 -12.04 0.00
C PHE A 23 6.37 -13.46 0.58
N LYS A 24 5.38 -14.25 0.15
CA LYS A 24 5.21 -15.64 0.56
C LYS A 24 5.74 -16.59 -0.51
N LEU A 25 6.11 -17.80 -0.10
CA LEU A 25 6.48 -18.90 -1.00
C LEU A 25 5.28 -19.81 -1.31
N ASP A 26 4.11 -19.20 -1.54
CA ASP A 26 2.94 -19.83 -2.12
C ASP A 26 3.06 -19.91 -3.65
N ARG A 27 2.00 -20.26 -4.36
CA ARG A 27 2.04 -20.43 -5.82
C ARG A 27 2.45 -19.14 -6.53
N SER A 28 1.75 -18.02 -6.28
CA SER A 28 2.03 -16.75 -6.95
C SER A 28 3.39 -16.20 -6.57
N GLY A 29 3.78 -16.30 -5.31
CA GLY A 29 5.09 -15.85 -4.86
C GLY A 29 6.23 -16.69 -5.46
N LYS A 30 6.09 -18.04 -5.55
CA LYS A 30 7.08 -18.90 -6.21
C LYS A 30 7.21 -18.56 -7.70
N ASP A 31 6.10 -18.29 -8.39
CA ASP A 31 6.11 -17.91 -9.80
C ASP A 31 6.89 -16.60 -10.04
N ILE A 32 6.69 -15.60 -9.19
CA ILE A 32 7.42 -14.31 -9.26
C ILE A 32 8.90 -14.52 -8.86
N LEU A 33 9.19 -15.30 -7.82
CA LEU A 33 10.56 -15.61 -7.41
C LEU A 33 11.33 -16.30 -8.55
N ALA A 34 10.73 -17.29 -9.23
CA ALA A 34 11.32 -17.96 -10.37
C ALA A 34 11.60 -16.99 -11.54
N ALA A 35 10.67 -16.08 -11.85
CA ALA A 35 10.89 -15.05 -12.87
C ALA A 35 12.06 -14.11 -12.52
N LEU A 36 12.16 -13.68 -11.25
CA LEU A 36 13.28 -12.85 -10.77
C LEU A 36 14.62 -13.59 -10.86
N MET A 37 14.67 -14.86 -10.45
CA MET A 37 15.87 -15.69 -10.56
C MET A 37 16.29 -15.87 -12.03
N HIS A 38 15.34 -16.16 -12.90
CA HIS A 38 15.59 -16.31 -14.34
C HIS A 38 16.10 -15.00 -14.96
N ALA A 39 15.49 -13.86 -14.64
CA ALA A 39 15.98 -12.55 -15.08
C ALA A 39 17.42 -12.30 -14.60
N SER A 40 17.74 -12.63 -13.34
CA SER A 40 19.09 -12.51 -12.80
C SER A 40 20.08 -13.41 -13.54
N GLY A 41 19.70 -14.66 -13.87
CA GLY A 41 20.50 -15.60 -14.67
C GLY A 41 20.77 -15.09 -16.10
N ARG A 42 19.89 -14.27 -16.68
CA ARG A 42 20.13 -13.57 -17.98
C ARG A 42 21.07 -12.37 -17.85
N GLY A 43 21.52 -12.01 -16.66
CA GLY A 43 22.38 -10.84 -16.41
C GLY A 43 21.63 -9.56 -16.09
N VAL A 44 20.31 -9.60 -15.94
CA VAL A 44 19.50 -8.47 -15.50
C VAL A 44 19.84 -8.13 -14.03
N ALA A 45 19.99 -6.85 -13.71
CA ALA A 45 20.31 -6.38 -12.36
C ALA A 45 19.08 -6.47 -11.43
N VAL A 46 18.88 -7.61 -10.77
CA VAL A 46 17.74 -7.85 -9.88
C VAL A 46 18.05 -7.37 -8.46
N ARG A 47 17.18 -6.50 -7.93
CA ARG A 47 17.21 -5.96 -6.56
C ARG A 47 15.86 -6.16 -5.87
N VAL A 48 15.87 -6.85 -4.73
CA VAL A 48 14.67 -7.11 -3.94
C VAL A 48 14.82 -6.51 -2.54
N VAL A 49 13.79 -5.82 -2.06
CA VAL A 49 13.68 -5.36 -0.66
C VAL A 49 12.41 -5.92 -0.05
N LEU A 50 12.58 -6.71 1.00
CA LEU A 50 11.50 -7.31 1.77
C LEU A 50 11.37 -6.59 3.11
N ASP A 51 10.14 -6.37 3.58
CA ASP A 51 9.92 -5.96 4.96
C ASP A 51 10.21 -7.14 5.91
N GLY A 52 10.96 -6.87 6.97
CA GLY A 52 11.40 -7.92 7.90
C GLY A 52 10.32 -8.46 8.82
N PHE A 53 9.15 -7.81 8.89
CA PHE A 53 7.98 -8.30 9.63
C PHE A 53 6.99 -9.02 8.71
N GLY A 54 6.56 -8.34 7.65
CA GLY A 54 5.55 -8.89 6.74
C GLY A 54 6.02 -10.13 5.98
N SER A 55 7.33 -10.21 5.68
CA SER A 55 7.95 -11.36 4.98
C SER A 55 8.77 -12.26 5.91
N ALA A 56 8.68 -12.12 7.23
CA ALA A 56 9.58 -12.74 8.20
C ALA A 56 9.76 -14.26 8.01
N ASP A 57 8.68 -14.97 7.73
CA ASP A 57 8.69 -16.44 7.63
C ASP A 57 9.43 -16.96 6.38
N HIS A 58 9.52 -16.14 5.32
CA HIS A 58 10.07 -16.55 4.02
C HIS A 58 11.30 -15.73 3.58
N ALA A 59 11.61 -14.64 4.29
CA ALA A 59 12.62 -13.65 3.87
C ALA A 59 14.02 -14.27 3.67
N ASP A 60 14.45 -15.15 4.55
CA ASP A 60 15.78 -15.79 4.46
C ASP A 60 15.86 -16.73 3.25
N ALA A 61 14.81 -17.53 2.99
CA ALA A 61 14.75 -18.44 1.84
C ALA A 61 14.73 -17.66 0.51
N ILE A 62 13.91 -16.61 0.43
CA ILE A 62 13.84 -15.74 -0.76
C ILE A 62 15.19 -15.04 -0.99
N ARG A 63 15.84 -14.55 0.07
CA ARG A 63 17.15 -13.91 -0.02
C ARG A 63 18.20 -14.87 -0.58
N GLN A 64 18.25 -16.10 -0.06
CA GLN A 64 19.18 -17.14 -0.55
C GLN A 64 18.93 -17.45 -2.02
N ALA A 65 17.68 -17.65 -2.43
CA ALA A 65 17.31 -17.95 -3.81
C ALA A 65 17.71 -16.82 -4.78
N ILE A 66 17.43 -15.57 -4.44
CA ILE A 66 17.81 -14.41 -5.26
C ILE A 66 19.34 -14.29 -5.35
N GLN A 67 20.04 -14.45 -4.23
CA GLN A 67 21.51 -14.36 -4.18
C GLN A 67 22.19 -15.48 -4.95
N SER A 68 21.68 -16.71 -4.89
CA SER A 68 22.22 -17.85 -5.66
C SER A 68 22.10 -17.65 -7.17
N ALA A 69 21.06 -16.91 -7.61
CA ALA A 69 20.88 -16.53 -9.01
C ALA A 69 21.69 -15.28 -9.43
N GLY A 70 22.48 -14.67 -8.52
CA GLY A 70 23.30 -13.48 -8.80
C GLY A 70 22.61 -12.14 -8.52
N GLY A 71 21.36 -12.13 -8.06
CA GLY A 71 20.63 -10.95 -7.64
C GLY A 71 21.01 -10.48 -6.22
N ILE A 72 20.42 -9.37 -5.77
CA ILE A 72 20.66 -8.84 -4.43
C ILE A 72 19.32 -8.69 -3.72
N CYS A 73 19.17 -9.33 -2.56
CA CYS A 73 18.01 -9.20 -1.69
C CYS A 73 18.40 -8.60 -0.34
N ARG A 74 17.61 -7.65 0.14
CA ARG A 74 17.79 -6.96 1.43
C ARG A 74 16.53 -7.02 2.26
N ILE A 75 16.69 -7.07 3.57
CA ILE A 75 15.58 -7.08 4.52
C ILE A 75 15.53 -5.74 5.24
N TYR A 76 14.41 -5.04 5.10
CA TYR A 76 14.14 -3.78 5.77
C TYR A 76 13.67 -4.06 7.20
N HIS A 77 14.38 -3.53 8.21
CA HIS A 77 14.10 -3.72 9.63
C HIS A 77 13.84 -5.20 10.00
N PRO A 78 14.87 -6.08 9.89
CA PRO A 78 14.71 -7.50 10.20
C PRO A 78 14.30 -7.70 11.66
N GLU A 79 13.38 -8.64 11.89
CA GLU A 79 12.93 -9.00 13.23
C GLU A 79 14.00 -9.87 13.95
N PRO A 80 14.35 -9.56 15.22
CA PRO A 80 15.23 -10.40 16.01
C PRO A 80 14.57 -11.76 16.30
N LYS A 81 15.26 -12.85 16.01
CA LYS A 81 14.70 -14.23 16.14
C LYS A 81 14.32 -14.64 17.57
N TRP A 82 14.90 -14.03 18.59
CA TRP A 82 14.76 -14.45 19.99
C TRP A 82 14.02 -13.47 20.93
N PHE A 83 13.63 -12.27 20.43
CA PHE A 83 13.04 -11.21 21.27
C PHE A 83 11.63 -10.78 20.83
N ARG A 84 10.80 -11.72 20.37
CA ARG A 84 9.45 -11.43 19.82
C ARG A 84 8.48 -10.79 20.84
N TRP A 85 8.76 -10.81 22.14
CA TRP A 85 7.76 -10.52 23.16
C TRP A 85 8.03 -9.31 24.08
N VAL A 86 9.19 -8.68 24.08
CA VAL A 86 9.56 -7.86 25.24
C VAL A 86 9.63 -6.35 25.05
N LEU A 87 9.75 -5.76 23.87
CA LEU A 87 9.79 -4.29 23.75
C LEU A 87 9.05 -3.78 22.52
N ILE A 88 8.00 -2.98 22.71
CA ILE A 88 7.36 -2.16 21.68
C ILE A 88 8.31 -1.00 21.36
N HIS A 89 9.32 -1.25 20.53
CA HIS A 89 10.10 -0.16 19.96
C HIS A 89 9.31 0.48 18.82
N ILE A 90 9.17 1.80 18.82
CA ILE A 90 8.50 2.59 17.77
C ILE A 90 9.09 2.25 16.38
N ASP A 91 10.40 1.95 16.31
CA ASP A 91 11.06 1.53 15.07
C ASP A 91 10.51 0.21 14.49
N ARG A 92 9.91 -0.66 15.31
CA ARG A 92 9.22 -1.87 14.83
C ARG A 92 7.93 -1.56 14.08
N LEU A 93 7.30 -0.41 14.36
CA LEU A 93 6.09 0.05 13.70
C LEU A 93 6.39 0.79 12.38
N ARG A 94 7.66 1.18 12.15
CA ARG A 94 8.13 1.83 10.93
C ARG A 94 8.43 0.80 9.85
N ARG A 95 7.41 0.38 9.09
CA ARG A 95 7.48 -0.68 8.10
C ARG A 95 7.64 -0.17 6.67
N LEU A 96 8.20 -1.01 5.79
CA LEU A 96 8.19 -0.80 4.34
C LEU A 96 6.89 -1.39 3.79
N HIS A 97 5.82 -0.59 3.81
CA HIS A 97 4.50 -1.08 3.42
C HIS A 97 4.13 -0.80 1.96
N ARG A 98 4.97 -0.09 1.22
CA ARG A 98 4.78 0.14 -0.20
C ARG A 98 5.09 -1.12 -1.02
N LYS A 99 4.35 -1.32 -2.10
CA LYS A 99 4.51 -2.40 -3.07
C LYS A 99 4.82 -1.75 -4.41
N ILE A 100 6.09 -1.80 -4.80
CA ILE A 100 6.60 -1.17 -6.01
C ILE A 100 7.47 -2.18 -6.74
N VAL A 101 7.18 -2.42 -8.02
CA VAL A 101 8.08 -3.12 -8.91
C VAL A 101 8.42 -2.23 -10.09
N ILE A 102 9.69 -2.08 -10.39
CA ILE A 102 10.18 -1.28 -11.52
C ILE A 102 10.99 -2.17 -12.44
N VAL A 103 10.68 -2.16 -13.72
CA VAL A 103 11.34 -2.91 -14.76
C VAL A 103 12.00 -1.94 -15.74
N ASP A 104 13.30 -2.11 -15.94
CA ASP A 104 14.18 -1.34 -16.85
C ASP A 104 14.16 0.19 -16.66
N GLY A 105 13.59 0.66 -15.54
CA GLY A 105 13.38 2.09 -15.30
C GLY A 105 12.28 2.73 -16.16
N GLU A 106 11.54 1.93 -16.94
CA GLU A 106 10.53 2.39 -17.90
C GLU A 106 9.11 2.03 -17.49
N THR A 107 8.93 0.90 -16.81
CA THR A 107 7.61 0.42 -16.34
C THR A 107 7.63 0.25 -14.83
N ALA A 108 6.61 0.78 -14.16
CA ALA A 108 6.40 0.58 -12.73
C ALA A 108 5.03 -0.05 -12.45
N PHE A 109 4.98 -0.97 -11.47
CA PHE A 109 3.76 -1.50 -10.88
C PHE A 109 3.68 -0.99 -9.44
N ILE A 110 2.60 -0.29 -9.09
CA ILE A 110 2.42 0.34 -7.77
C ILE A 110 1.00 0.09 -7.29
N GLY A 111 0.83 -0.32 -6.03
CA GLY A 111 -0.50 -0.55 -5.47
C GLY A 111 -0.51 -1.20 -4.09
N GLY A 112 -1.62 -1.84 -3.76
CA GLY A 112 -1.85 -2.55 -2.50
C GLY A 112 -1.42 -4.02 -2.51
N ILE A 113 -1.25 -4.63 -3.70
CA ILE A 113 -1.09 -6.08 -3.88
C ILE A 113 0.29 -6.54 -3.42
N ASN A 114 0.32 -7.45 -2.45
CA ASN A 114 1.52 -8.14 -1.97
C ASN A 114 1.93 -9.29 -2.91
N MET A 115 3.11 -9.89 -2.69
CA MET A 115 3.56 -11.08 -3.39
C MET A 115 3.07 -12.33 -2.64
N GLU A 116 1.76 -12.59 -2.72
CA GLU A 116 1.07 -13.73 -2.09
C GLU A 116 -0.17 -14.10 -2.90
N ASP A 117 -0.65 -15.34 -2.73
CA ASP A 117 -1.89 -15.77 -3.38
C ASP A 117 -3.09 -14.97 -2.86
N ASP A 118 -3.98 -14.62 -3.79
CA ASP A 118 -5.23 -13.92 -3.46
C ASP A 118 -6.24 -14.82 -2.74
N PHE A 119 -6.11 -16.14 -2.88
CA PHE A 119 -6.94 -17.14 -2.23
C PHE A 119 -6.29 -17.53 -0.90
N THR A 120 -6.57 -16.79 0.17
CA THR A 120 -6.25 -17.24 1.52
C THR A 120 -7.28 -18.29 1.93
N GLU A 121 -6.86 -19.53 2.12
CA GLU A 121 -7.62 -20.52 2.87
C GLU A 121 -7.78 -20.02 4.30
N THR A 122 -8.92 -19.41 4.60
CA THR A 122 -9.33 -19.26 6.00
C THR A 122 -9.75 -20.66 6.46
N SER A 123 -8.94 -21.22 7.36
CA SER A 123 -9.16 -22.50 8.02
C SER A 123 -10.64 -22.71 8.35
N GLY A 124 -11.29 -23.66 7.68
CA GLY A 124 -12.52 -24.28 8.13
C GLY A 124 -13.81 -24.00 7.38
N GLU A 125 -13.87 -23.10 6.39
CA GLU A 125 -15.07 -22.92 5.57
C GLU A 125 -14.83 -23.38 4.13
N SER A 126 -15.47 -24.50 3.77
CA SER A 126 -15.44 -25.11 2.43
C SER A 126 -16.20 -24.35 1.34
N ASN A 127 -16.53 -23.09 1.55
CA ASN A 127 -17.08 -22.22 0.53
C ASN A 127 -15.92 -21.47 -0.16
N ARG A 128 -15.81 -21.59 -1.48
CA ARG A 128 -14.87 -20.88 -2.33
C ARG A 128 -15.02 -19.38 -2.10
N LEU A 129 -14.17 -18.80 -1.26
CA LEU A 129 -14.04 -17.36 -1.13
C LEU A 129 -13.55 -16.80 -2.46
N GLU A 130 -14.13 -15.69 -2.88
CA GLU A 130 -13.58 -14.94 -4.01
C GLU A 130 -12.16 -14.45 -3.69
N PRO A 131 -11.32 -14.19 -4.72
CA PRO A 131 -9.99 -13.64 -4.50
C PRO A 131 -10.07 -12.34 -3.72
N ARG A 132 -9.02 -12.05 -2.97
CA ARG A 132 -8.85 -10.77 -2.26
C ARG A 132 -9.03 -9.60 -3.24
N TYR A 133 -9.87 -8.63 -2.88
CA TYR A 133 -10.18 -7.49 -3.72
C TYR A 133 -9.18 -6.35 -3.48
N ASP A 134 -8.20 -6.23 -4.36
CA ASP A 134 -7.13 -5.23 -4.25
C ASP A 134 -6.73 -4.66 -5.63
N TYR A 135 -5.98 -3.57 -5.63
CA TYR A 135 -5.64 -2.82 -6.83
C TYR A 135 -4.14 -2.55 -6.94
N ALA A 136 -3.66 -2.57 -8.19
CA ALA A 136 -2.37 -2.04 -8.58
C ALA A 136 -2.47 -1.39 -9.96
N VAL A 137 -1.63 -0.39 -10.22
CA VAL A 137 -1.53 0.27 -11.52
C VAL A 137 -0.19 -0.05 -12.16
N ARG A 138 -0.21 -0.27 -13.48
CA ARG A 138 0.98 -0.29 -14.32
C ARG A 138 1.17 1.08 -14.94
N ILE A 139 2.33 1.66 -14.77
CA ILE A 139 2.66 3.02 -15.15
C ILE A 139 3.84 3.00 -16.10
N LYS A 140 3.81 3.84 -17.13
CA LYS A 140 4.93 4.16 -18.02
C LYS A 140 5.08 5.68 -18.11
N GLY A 141 6.23 6.14 -18.57
CA GLY A 141 6.49 7.57 -18.80
C GLY A 141 7.16 8.26 -17.59
N PRO A 142 7.16 9.61 -17.56
CA PRO A 142 8.01 10.40 -16.67
C PRO A 142 7.85 10.11 -15.17
N VAL A 143 6.65 9.75 -14.71
CA VAL A 143 6.38 9.42 -13.30
C VAL A 143 7.14 8.19 -12.81
N VAL A 144 7.62 7.31 -13.73
CA VAL A 144 8.46 6.18 -13.36
C VAL A 144 9.81 6.63 -12.80
N ALA A 145 10.35 7.77 -13.26
CA ALA A 145 11.57 8.34 -12.73
C ALA A 145 11.46 8.68 -11.23
N ASP A 146 10.29 9.17 -10.79
CA ASP A 146 10.03 9.44 -9.38
C ASP A 146 10.01 8.15 -8.55
N ALA A 147 9.44 7.07 -9.12
CA ALA A 147 9.46 5.75 -8.49
C ALA A 147 10.90 5.19 -8.40
N VAL A 148 11.69 5.32 -9.45
CA VAL A 148 13.13 4.96 -9.46
C VAL A 148 13.90 5.72 -8.38
N HIS A 149 13.67 7.02 -8.28
CA HIS A 149 14.30 7.84 -7.24
C HIS A 149 13.90 7.37 -5.83
N ALA A 150 12.62 7.09 -5.63
CA ALA A 150 12.08 6.63 -4.34
C ALA A 150 12.67 5.29 -3.88
N VAL A 151 12.80 4.29 -4.78
CA VAL A 151 13.36 2.99 -4.44
C VAL A 151 14.87 3.07 -4.24
N ASN A 152 15.59 3.86 -5.05
CA ASN A 152 17.02 4.09 -4.87
C ASN A 152 17.34 4.74 -3.53
N HIS A 153 16.51 5.66 -3.05
CA HIS A 153 16.68 6.28 -1.73
C HIS A 153 16.64 5.25 -0.59
N VAL A 154 15.66 4.30 -0.61
CA VAL A 154 15.61 3.21 0.38
C VAL A 154 16.78 2.26 0.22
N TRP A 155 17.11 1.91 -1.01
CA TRP A 155 18.24 1.03 -1.31
C TRP A 155 19.57 1.57 -0.78
N LEU A 156 19.86 2.84 -1.02
CA LEU A 156 21.07 3.51 -0.50
C LEU A 156 21.09 3.53 1.03
N ARG A 157 19.96 3.84 1.66
CA ARG A 157 19.86 3.83 3.12
C ARG A 157 20.16 2.45 3.73
N LEU A 158 19.67 1.38 3.12
CA LEU A 158 19.97 0.01 3.56
C LEU A 158 21.46 -0.33 3.35
N ASN A 159 22.07 0.16 2.27
CA ASN A 159 23.52 0.04 2.05
C ASN A 159 24.33 0.67 3.18
N TRP A 160 23.99 1.88 3.62
CA TRP A 160 24.70 2.56 4.70
C TRP A 160 24.63 1.81 6.03
N VAL A 161 23.49 1.19 6.33
CA VAL A 161 23.32 0.36 7.53
C VAL A 161 24.22 -0.88 7.47
N ASP A 162 24.29 -1.54 6.31
CA ASP A 162 25.13 -2.72 6.11
C ASP A 162 26.63 -2.38 6.07
N ILE A 163 27.01 -1.24 5.48
CA ILE A 163 28.39 -0.75 5.45
C ILE A 163 28.91 -0.44 6.85
N ARG A 164 28.08 0.14 7.72
CA ARG A 164 28.44 0.33 9.13
C ARG A 164 28.65 -1.00 9.88
N ARG A 165 28.04 -2.08 9.41
CA ARG A 165 28.20 -3.44 9.97
C ARG A 165 29.35 -4.21 9.33
N SER A 166 29.82 -3.85 8.12
CA SER A 166 30.91 -4.55 7.40
C SER A 166 31.76 -3.59 6.58
N MET A 167 32.82 -3.07 7.18
CA MET A 167 33.80 -2.18 6.49
C MET A 167 34.60 -2.84 5.36
N SER A 168 34.50 -4.14 5.15
CA SER A 168 35.28 -4.90 4.17
C SER A 168 34.76 -4.95 2.74
N SER A 169 33.47 -4.64 2.52
CA SER A 169 32.84 -4.74 1.19
C SER A 169 32.76 -3.43 0.38
N TRP A 170 33.20 -2.32 0.97
CA TRP A 170 33.06 -0.98 0.39
C TRP A 170 33.82 -0.76 -0.94
N ARG A 171 35.02 -1.34 -1.08
CA ARG A 171 35.86 -1.16 -2.28
C ARG A 171 35.30 -1.79 -3.54
N ARG A 172 34.64 -2.95 -3.45
CA ARG A 172 34.05 -3.67 -4.59
C ARG A 172 32.79 -3.01 -5.12
N PHE A 173 31.96 -2.48 -4.24
CA PHE A 173 30.68 -1.86 -4.58
C PHE A 173 30.85 -0.52 -5.35
N ARG A 174 31.82 0.30 -4.98
CA ARG A 174 32.07 1.61 -5.62
C ARG A 174 32.44 1.49 -7.10
N LYS A 175 33.10 0.41 -7.49
CA LYS A 175 33.51 0.15 -8.88
C LYS A 175 32.31 -0.26 -9.77
N GLN A 176 31.39 -1.06 -9.23
CA GLN A 176 30.19 -1.52 -9.95
C GLN A 176 29.08 -0.46 -10.02
N ALA A 177 28.89 0.35 -8.96
CA ALA A 177 27.88 1.40 -8.92
C ALA A 177 28.18 2.54 -9.89
N ARG A 178 29.46 2.93 -10.06
CA ARG A 178 29.86 3.98 -11.03
C ARG A 178 29.70 3.57 -12.49
N ALA A 179 29.77 2.28 -12.81
CA ALA A 179 29.65 1.80 -14.19
C ALA A 179 28.18 1.65 -14.67
N ARG A 180 27.21 1.64 -13.72
CA ARG A 180 25.79 1.32 -14.04
C ARG A 180 24.78 2.41 -13.67
N LEU A 181 25.21 3.53 -13.12
CA LEU A 181 24.39 4.69 -12.79
C LEU A 181 24.81 5.90 -13.65
N ALA A 182 24.89 5.71 -14.96
CA ALA A 182 24.87 6.85 -15.88
C ALA A 182 23.46 7.45 -15.80
N PRO A 183 23.31 8.79 -15.65
CA PRO A 183 22.00 9.42 -15.69
C PRO A 183 21.45 9.21 -17.09
N GLY A 184 20.41 8.38 -17.20
CA GLY A 184 19.60 8.27 -18.42
C GLY A 184 18.95 9.62 -18.68
N GLY A 185 19.45 10.21 -19.71
CA GLY A 185 19.24 11.37 -20.48
C GLY A 185 18.04 12.28 -20.22
N GLU A 186 18.36 13.51 -20.31
CA GLU A 186 17.53 14.68 -20.63
C GLU A 186 16.62 14.50 -21.87
N ALA A 187 16.76 13.43 -22.64
CA ALA A 187 16.02 13.19 -23.88
C ALA A 187 14.55 12.73 -23.70
N ALA A 188 14.13 12.31 -22.51
CA ALA A 188 12.76 11.83 -22.28
C ALA A 188 11.76 12.95 -21.87
N ARG A 189 12.19 14.20 -21.78
CA ARG A 189 11.34 15.32 -21.32
C ARG A 189 10.50 16.01 -22.40
N LEU A 190 10.64 15.66 -23.65
CA LEU A 190 10.01 16.40 -24.75
C LEU A 190 9.30 15.49 -25.76
N GLN A 191 8.21 14.87 -25.36
CA GLN A 191 7.11 14.50 -26.25
C GLN A 191 5.88 14.14 -25.40
N ALA A 192 5.26 15.12 -24.76
CA ALA A 192 3.90 15.00 -24.27
C ALA A 192 2.96 15.03 -25.48
N ASN A 193 2.56 13.87 -25.94
CA ASN A 193 1.46 13.72 -26.90
C ASN A 193 0.15 13.93 -26.12
N GLU A 194 -0.84 14.58 -26.70
CA GLU A 194 -2.14 14.96 -26.08
C GLU A 194 -2.99 13.80 -25.52
N GLN A 195 -2.47 12.58 -25.54
CA GLN A 195 -3.12 11.37 -25.01
C GLN A 195 -2.45 10.81 -23.73
N THR A 196 -1.57 11.54 -23.09
CA THR A 196 -0.90 11.07 -21.87
C THR A 196 -1.73 11.40 -20.63
N ALA A 197 -2.09 10.36 -19.85
CA ALA A 197 -2.71 10.52 -18.55
C ALA A 197 -1.82 11.35 -17.62
N SER A 198 -2.37 12.40 -16.99
CA SER A 198 -1.65 13.15 -15.96
C SER A 198 -1.63 12.31 -14.67
N ALA A 199 -0.45 11.90 -14.24
CA ALA A 199 -0.27 11.11 -13.03
C ALA A 199 0.90 11.64 -12.17
N ALA A 200 0.79 11.49 -10.86
CA ALA A 200 1.82 11.86 -9.91
C ALA A 200 2.04 10.76 -8.86
N LEU A 201 3.29 10.51 -8.49
CA LEU A 201 3.64 9.62 -7.39
C LEU A 201 3.67 10.40 -6.08
N VAL A 202 2.90 9.96 -5.10
CA VAL A 202 2.86 10.55 -3.76
C VAL A 202 3.44 9.55 -2.78
N LEU A 203 4.51 9.94 -2.14
CA LEU A 203 5.22 9.12 -1.17
C LEU A 203 4.90 9.56 0.26
N ARG A 204 4.85 8.61 1.17
CA ARG A 204 4.90 8.85 2.59
C ARG A 204 6.18 8.22 3.16
N ASP A 205 6.96 8.99 3.90
CA ASP A 205 8.14 8.53 4.63
C ASP A 205 8.20 9.14 6.05
N ASN A 206 9.19 8.72 6.83
CA ASN A 206 9.32 9.18 8.21
C ASN A 206 10.15 10.48 8.36
N LEU A 207 10.50 11.16 7.26
CA LEU A 207 11.39 12.32 7.27
C LEU A 207 10.74 13.56 6.62
N ARG A 208 10.70 13.58 5.28
CA ARG A 208 10.29 14.75 4.49
C ARG A 208 8.82 14.72 4.07
N HIS A 209 8.27 13.53 3.86
CA HIS A 209 6.94 13.31 3.29
C HIS A 209 5.99 12.69 4.31
N ARG A 210 6.02 13.18 5.56
CA ARG A 210 5.27 12.57 6.68
C ARG A 210 3.76 12.56 6.48
N ARG A 211 3.21 13.57 5.82
CA ARG A 211 1.77 13.79 5.65
C ARG A 211 1.33 13.94 4.20
N SER A 212 2.21 13.67 3.23
CA SER A 212 1.91 13.96 1.83
C SER A 212 0.67 13.23 1.34
N ILE A 213 0.47 11.95 1.69
CA ILE A 213 -0.72 11.19 1.31
C ILE A 213 -1.97 11.78 1.98
N GLU A 214 -1.93 12.06 3.29
CA GLU A 214 -3.04 12.69 4.01
C GLU A 214 -3.42 14.05 3.39
N GLN A 215 -2.43 14.89 3.08
CA GLN A 215 -2.64 16.20 2.47
C GLN A 215 -3.31 16.09 1.09
N VAL A 216 -2.93 15.10 0.29
CA VAL A 216 -3.57 14.83 -1.01
C VAL A 216 -5.04 14.45 -0.83
N TYR A 217 -5.35 13.55 0.09
CA TYR A 217 -6.75 13.22 0.39
C TYR A 217 -7.53 14.43 0.86
N LEU A 218 -7.00 15.21 1.82
CA LEU A 218 -7.64 16.42 2.32
C LEU A 218 -7.91 17.43 1.21
N HIS A 219 -6.93 17.66 0.33
CA HIS A 219 -7.04 18.59 -0.78
C HIS A 219 -8.21 18.20 -1.72
N PHE A 220 -8.25 16.95 -2.19
CA PHE A 220 -9.31 16.53 -3.12
C PHE A 220 -10.67 16.35 -2.47
N ILE A 221 -10.75 15.95 -1.20
CA ILE A 221 -12.01 15.91 -0.44
C ILE A 221 -12.60 17.31 -0.29
N GLN A 222 -11.76 18.33 -0.03
CA GLN A 222 -12.20 19.71 0.09
C GLN A 222 -12.70 20.29 -1.24
N GLN A 223 -12.10 19.89 -2.37
CA GLN A 223 -12.47 20.36 -3.70
C GLN A 223 -13.65 19.60 -4.33
N ALA A 224 -13.96 18.41 -3.84
CA ALA A 224 -15.04 17.59 -4.38
C ALA A 224 -16.39 18.29 -4.29
N GLN A 225 -17.16 18.22 -5.39
CA GLN A 225 -18.46 18.86 -5.56
C GLN A 225 -19.60 17.87 -5.82
N ARG A 226 -19.31 16.67 -6.31
CA ARG A 226 -20.33 15.68 -6.71
C ARG A 226 -20.23 14.40 -5.91
N GLU A 227 -19.07 13.73 -5.95
CA GLU A 227 -18.95 12.45 -5.27
C GLU A 227 -17.53 12.16 -4.79
N ILE A 228 -17.48 11.38 -3.72
CA ILE A 228 -16.29 10.75 -3.18
C ILE A 228 -16.60 9.27 -2.94
N ILE A 229 -15.80 8.37 -3.53
CA ILE A 229 -15.84 6.94 -3.24
C ILE A 229 -14.46 6.56 -2.71
N ILE A 230 -14.39 6.03 -1.49
CA ILE A 230 -13.15 5.52 -0.90
C ILE A 230 -13.34 4.05 -0.60
N ALA A 231 -12.51 3.18 -1.20
CA ALA A 231 -12.41 1.79 -0.81
C ALA A 231 -11.11 1.59 -0.02
N ASN A 232 -11.24 1.15 1.23
CA ASN A 232 -10.10 1.04 2.12
C ASN A 232 -10.24 -0.16 3.07
N ALA A 233 -9.18 -0.98 3.13
CA ALA A 233 -9.16 -2.20 3.95
C ALA A 233 -9.26 -1.87 5.45
N TYR A 234 -8.42 -0.96 5.92
CA TYR A 234 -8.34 -0.54 7.31
C TYR A 234 -8.59 0.95 7.40
N PHE A 235 -9.80 1.31 7.84
CA PHE A 235 -10.28 2.68 7.83
C PHE A 235 -10.44 3.20 9.26
N LEU A 236 -9.43 3.89 9.74
CA LEU A 236 -9.42 4.56 11.02
C LEU A 236 -8.76 5.94 10.87
N PRO A 237 -9.36 6.84 10.08
CA PRO A 237 -8.75 8.12 9.76
C PRO A 237 -8.62 9.04 10.97
N GLY A 238 -7.60 9.88 10.96
CA GLY A 238 -7.40 10.93 11.94
C GLY A 238 -8.51 11.98 11.88
N TRP A 239 -8.56 12.83 12.91
CA TRP A 239 -9.62 13.85 13.06
C TRP A 239 -9.80 14.73 11.81
N ARG A 240 -8.71 15.15 11.18
CA ARG A 240 -8.74 16.02 9.99
C ARG A 240 -9.46 15.40 8.80
N LEU A 241 -9.11 14.13 8.48
CA LEU A 241 -9.75 13.39 7.38
C LEU A 241 -11.22 13.09 7.68
N ARG A 242 -11.55 12.70 8.93
CA ARG A 242 -12.94 12.49 9.35
C ARG A 242 -13.77 13.75 9.16
N HIS A 243 -13.28 14.86 9.68
CA HIS A 243 -13.96 16.15 9.57
C HIS A 243 -14.14 16.57 8.11
N ALA A 244 -13.10 16.44 7.28
CA ALA A 244 -13.18 16.79 5.85
C ALA A 244 -14.25 15.96 5.10
N LEU A 245 -14.36 14.65 5.36
CA LEU A 245 -15.37 13.77 4.75
C LEU A 245 -16.79 14.15 5.21
N MET A 246 -16.98 14.40 6.50
CA MET A 246 -18.26 14.82 7.05
C MET A 246 -18.70 16.19 6.49
N GLU A 247 -17.80 17.15 6.40
CA GLU A 247 -18.07 18.46 5.82
C GLU A 247 -18.34 18.38 4.31
N ALA A 248 -17.66 17.49 3.57
CA ALA A 248 -18.00 17.24 2.16
C ALA A 248 -19.44 16.73 2.02
N SER A 249 -19.86 15.79 2.86
CA SER A 249 -21.23 15.29 2.85
C SER A 249 -22.25 16.38 3.21
N LYS A 250 -21.98 17.24 4.20
CA LYS A 250 -22.84 18.39 4.55
C LYS A 250 -22.93 19.41 3.41
N ARG A 251 -21.91 19.55 2.56
CA ARG A 251 -21.94 20.39 1.36
C ARG A 251 -22.81 19.79 0.23
N GLY A 252 -23.35 18.59 0.40
CA GLY A 252 -24.14 17.88 -0.60
C GLY A 252 -23.32 16.95 -1.51
N VAL A 253 -22.03 16.76 -1.22
CA VAL A 253 -21.20 15.76 -1.93
C VAL A 253 -21.65 14.35 -1.52
N ARG A 254 -21.89 13.46 -2.46
CA ARG A 254 -22.18 12.06 -2.16
C ARG A 254 -20.92 11.35 -1.71
N VAL A 255 -20.76 11.08 -0.42
CA VAL A 255 -19.61 10.41 0.16
C VAL A 255 -19.94 8.96 0.45
N ARG A 256 -19.20 8.03 -0.15
CA ARG A 256 -19.36 6.59 0.02
C ARG A 256 -18.05 5.94 0.48
N LEU A 257 -18.13 5.20 1.58
CA LEU A 257 -17.01 4.45 2.15
C LEU A 257 -17.25 2.95 1.96
N LEU A 258 -16.49 2.32 1.06
CA LEU A 258 -16.48 0.86 0.86
C LEU A 258 -15.40 0.27 1.76
N LEU A 259 -15.81 -0.38 2.83
CA LEU A 259 -14.93 -0.87 3.88
C LEU A 259 -14.94 -2.39 3.96
N GLN A 260 -13.91 -2.95 4.61
CA GLN A 260 -13.82 -4.38 4.87
C GLN A 260 -14.95 -4.85 5.79
N GLY A 261 -15.84 -5.70 5.29
CA GLY A 261 -16.95 -6.27 6.07
C GLY A 261 -16.56 -7.56 6.80
N ARG A 262 -15.71 -8.41 6.18
CA ARG A 262 -15.19 -9.61 6.82
C ARG A 262 -14.11 -9.26 7.83
N VAL A 263 -14.19 -9.81 9.03
CA VAL A 263 -13.27 -9.49 10.12
C VAL A 263 -11.95 -10.25 9.93
N GLU A 264 -10.89 -9.54 9.58
CA GLU A 264 -9.52 -10.06 9.55
C GLU A 264 -8.80 -9.78 10.88
N TYR A 265 -8.87 -8.53 11.34
CA TYR A 265 -8.30 -8.08 12.62
C TYR A 265 -9.40 -7.51 13.53
N ARG A 266 -9.77 -8.27 14.57
CA ARG A 266 -10.88 -7.91 15.48
C ARG A 266 -10.74 -6.51 16.08
N LEU A 267 -9.55 -6.15 16.56
CA LEU A 267 -9.29 -4.85 17.18
C LEU A 267 -9.56 -3.70 16.20
N GLN A 268 -9.05 -3.80 14.98
CA GLN A 268 -9.25 -2.76 13.96
C GLN A 268 -10.71 -2.68 13.51
N SER A 269 -11.38 -3.82 13.32
CA SER A 269 -12.79 -3.86 12.95
C SER A 269 -13.67 -3.17 14.00
N HIS A 270 -13.47 -3.48 15.29
CA HIS A 270 -14.21 -2.82 16.38
C HIS A 270 -13.90 -1.31 16.42
N ALA A 271 -12.63 -0.90 16.32
CA ALA A 271 -12.25 0.50 16.33
C ALA A 271 -12.83 1.29 15.16
N THR A 272 -12.88 0.69 13.94
CA THR A 272 -13.50 1.31 12.76
C THR A 272 -15.00 1.49 12.95
N ARG A 273 -15.69 0.46 13.46
CA ARG A 273 -17.15 0.52 13.69
C ARG A 273 -17.55 1.55 14.73
N TRP A 274 -16.69 1.87 15.68
CA TRP A 274 -16.91 2.98 16.61
C TRP A 274 -17.12 4.32 15.91
N LEU A 275 -16.52 4.53 14.75
CA LEU A 275 -16.64 5.76 13.97
C LEU A 275 -17.90 5.83 13.10
N TYR A 276 -18.61 4.72 12.89
CA TYR A 276 -19.72 4.65 11.94
C TYR A 276 -20.83 5.67 12.25
N ASP A 277 -21.24 5.77 13.51
CA ASP A 277 -22.31 6.68 13.89
C ASP A 277 -22.00 8.15 13.54
N GLN A 278 -20.73 8.56 13.67
CA GLN A 278 -20.30 9.93 13.34
C GLN A 278 -20.46 10.23 11.84
N PHE A 279 -20.08 9.28 10.99
CA PHE A 279 -20.21 9.41 9.54
C PHE A 279 -21.67 9.36 9.07
N LEU A 280 -22.42 8.36 9.54
CA LEU A 280 -23.82 8.15 9.15
C LEU A 280 -24.73 9.32 9.53
N GLN A 281 -24.48 10.00 10.67
CA GLN A 281 -25.23 11.18 11.11
C GLN A 281 -25.04 12.39 10.19
N THR A 282 -23.97 12.42 9.40
CA THR A 282 -23.69 13.51 8.45
C THR A 282 -24.08 13.17 7.01
N GLY A 283 -24.68 11.99 6.77
CA GLY A 283 -25.12 11.56 5.45
C GLY A 283 -24.04 10.82 4.64
N VAL A 284 -22.91 10.46 5.25
CA VAL A 284 -21.91 9.58 4.62
C VAL A 284 -22.47 8.16 4.54
N GLU A 285 -22.43 7.56 3.36
CA GLU A 285 -22.85 6.17 3.13
C GLU A 285 -21.70 5.21 3.48
N ILE A 286 -21.96 4.21 4.33
CA ILE A 286 -21.00 3.16 4.68
C ILE A 286 -21.49 1.84 4.10
N LEU A 287 -20.59 1.15 3.37
CA LEU A 287 -20.84 -0.11 2.72
C LEU A 287 -19.77 -1.12 3.17
N GLU A 288 -20.18 -2.23 3.76
CA GLU A 288 -19.28 -3.32 4.13
C GLU A 288 -19.22 -4.35 2.99
N TYR A 289 -18.02 -4.52 2.39
CA TYR A 289 -17.76 -5.49 1.32
C TYR A 289 -17.67 -6.91 1.90
N MET A 290 -18.55 -7.80 1.45
CA MET A 290 -18.73 -9.14 2.02
C MET A 290 -18.24 -10.31 1.14
N PRO A 291 -18.11 -10.18 -0.22
CA PRO A 291 -17.79 -11.33 -1.07
C PRO A 291 -16.43 -11.97 -0.77
N SER A 292 -15.43 -11.15 -0.48
CA SER A 292 -14.09 -11.61 -0.07
C SER A 292 -13.46 -10.61 0.88
N HIS A 293 -12.14 -10.75 1.13
CA HIS A 293 -11.40 -9.72 1.86
C HIS A 293 -11.14 -8.51 0.96
N LEU A 294 -11.67 -7.34 1.33
CA LEU A 294 -11.31 -6.07 0.72
C LEU A 294 -9.93 -5.65 1.22
N HIS A 295 -8.96 -5.57 0.33
CA HIS A 295 -7.61 -5.07 0.65
C HIS A 295 -7.24 -3.83 -0.20
N GLY A 296 -8.16 -3.30 -1.00
CA GLY A 296 -7.98 -2.10 -1.79
C GLY A 296 -7.69 -0.85 -0.95
N LYS A 297 -6.86 0.04 -1.48
CA LYS A 297 -6.55 1.36 -0.94
C LYS A 297 -6.64 2.34 -2.09
N VAL A 298 -7.88 2.63 -2.48
CA VAL A 298 -8.19 3.45 -3.64
C VAL A 298 -9.29 4.45 -3.34
N ALA A 299 -9.30 5.54 -4.07
CA ALA A 299 -10.38 6.49 -4.03
C ALA A 299 -10.63 7.12 -5.40
N VAL A 300 -11.88 7.51 -5.62
CA VAL A 300 -12.32 8.40 -6.69
C VAL A 300 -12.96 9.62 -6.03
N MET A 301 -12.48 10.80 -6.41
CA MET A 301 -12.97 12.10 -5.92
C MET A 301 -13.20 12.97 -7.14
N ASP A 302 -14.46 13.04 -7.60
CA ASP A 302 -14.87 13.66 -8.89
C ASP A 302 -14.02 13.16 -10.08
N GLY A 303 -13.13 14.01 -10.59
CA GLY A 303 -12.26 13.75 -11.74
C GLY A 303 -10.86 13.21 -11.39
N VAL A 304 -10.62 12.82 -10.13
CA VAL A 304 -9.32 12.36 -9.66
C VAL A 304 -9.44 10.96 -9.05
N ALA A 305 -8.48 10.11 -9.36
CA ALA A 305 -8.34 8.79 -8.75
C ALA A 305 -7.04 8.68 -7.97
N THR A 306 -7.02 7.88 -6.90
CA THR A 306 -5.81 7.46 -6.21
C THR A 306 -5.78 5.95 -6.02
N VAL A 307 -4.64 5.34 -6.32
CA VAL A 307 -4.38 3.91 -6.11
C VAL A 307 -3.04 3.76 -5.41
N GLY A 308 -2.99 2.98 -4.33
CA GLY A 308 -1.73 2.85 -3.61
C GLY A 308 -1.70 1.78 -2.54
N SER A 309 -0.72 1.90 -1.67
CA SER A 309 -0.48 0.97 -0.57
C SER A 309 -1.00 1.48 0.78
N SER A 310 -1.40 2.76 0.87
CA SER A 310 -1.70 3.41 2.14
C SER A 310 -3.12 3.17 2.61
N ASN A 311 -3.28 2.49 3.73
CA ASN A 311 -4.54 2.52 4.46
C ASN A 311 -4.78 3.92 5.06
N LEU A 312 -6.03 4.27 5.26
CA LEU A 312 -6.42 5.47 5.99
C LEU A 312 -6.52 5.16 7.49
N ASP A 313 -5.39 4.72 8.05
CA ASP A 313 -5.21 4.40 9.45
C ASP A 313 -3.92 5.02 10.03
N PRO A 314 -3.75 5.11 11.35
CA PRO A 314 -2.58 5.73 11.96
C PRO A 314 -1.27 5.02 11.64
N PHE A 315 -1.27 3.71 11.46
CA PHE A 315 -0.04 2.96 11.20
C PHE A 315 0.50 3.28 9.81
N SER A 316 -0.37 3.29 8.80
CA SER A 316 -0.01 3.67 7.43
C SER A 316 0.33 5.16 7.32
N LEU A 317 -0.53 6.05 7.86
CA LEU A 317 -0.37 7.48 7.66
C LEU A 317 0.71 8.12 8.52
N LEU A 318 1.12 7.51 9.66
CA LEU A 318 2.09 8.09 10.57
C LEU A 318 3.43 7.35 10.64
N LEU A 319 3.45 6.04 10.39
CA LEU A 319 4.61 5.21 10.70
C LEU A 319 5.19 4.45 9.51
N ALA A 320 4.35 3.89 8.62
CA ALA A 320 4.84 3.08 7.51
C ALA A 320 5.38 3.93 6.35
N ARG A 321 6.21 3.34 5.49
CA ARG A 321 6.58 3.89 4.19
C ARG A 321 5.55 3.46 3.17
N GLU A 322 4.87 4.42 2.55
CA GLU A 322 3.77 4.19 1.63
C GLU A 322 4.00 4.87 0.28
N ALA A 323 3.28 4.41 -0.74
CA ALA A 323 3.29 5.00 -2.06
C ALA A 323 1.89 4.93 -2.68
N ASN A 324 1.38 6.07 -3.10
CA ASN A 324 0.13 6.19 -3.84
C ASN A 324 0.39 6.88 -5.18
N VAL A 325 -0.36 6.49 -6.20
CA VAL A 325 -0.40 7.17 -7.48
C VAL A 325 -1.70 7.94 -7.55
N VAL A 326 -1.61 9.22 -7.85
CA VAL A 326 -2.75 10.10 -8.13
C VAL A 326 -2.86 10.27 -9.63
N VAL A 327 -4.04 10.07 -10.18
CA VAL A 327 -4.31 10.08 -11.62
C VAL A 327 -5.42 11.07 -11.95
N HIS A 328 -5.13 11.99 -12.85
CA HIS A 328 -6.08 12.94 -13.45
C HIS A 328 -6.33 12.54 -14.92
N ASP A 329 -6.98 11.42 -15.14
CA ASP A 329 -7.36 10.94 -16.45
C ASP A 329 -8.79 10.47 -16.45
N LYS A 330 -9.62 11.01 -17.33
CA LYS A 330 -11.07 10.74 -17.35
C LYS A 330 -11.38 9.26 -17.57
N VAL A 331 -10.62 8.59 -18.45
CA VAL A 331 -10.86 7.18 -18.79
C VAL A 331 -10.49 6.30 -17.60
N PHE A 332 -9.31 6.53 -17.02
CA PHE A 332 -8.86 5.79 -15.84
C PHE A 332 -9.80 5.98 -14.64
N VAL A 333 -10.16 7.23 -14.33
CA VAL A 333 -11.10 7.56 -13.24
C VAL A 333 -12.43 6.86 -13.44
N GLN A 334 -12.97 6.87 -14.66
CA GLN A 334 -14.23 6.20 -15.00
C GLN A 334 -14.12 4.68 -14.85
N GLN A 335 -13.03 4.06 -15.29
CA GLN A 335 -12.79 2.63 -15.13
C GLN A 335 -12.70 2.22 -13.65
N LEU A 336 -11.94 2.97 -12.84
CA LEU A 336 -11.84 2.70 -11.40
C LEU A 336 -13.20 2.90 -10.72
N ARG A 337 -13.93 3.96 -11.07
CA ARG A 337 -15.28 4.20 -10.57
C ARG A 337 -16.23 3.04 -10.88
N GLN A 338 -16.25 2.57 -12.14
CA GLN A 338 -17.07 1.42 -12.54
C GLN A 338 -16.70 0.16 -11.77
N SER A 339 -15.42 -0.09 -11.54
CA SER A 339 -14.94 -1.21 -10.72
C SER A 339 -15.45 -1.12 -9.28
N LEU A 340 -15.39 0.07 -8.67
CA LEU A 340 -15.89 0.29 -7.32
C LEU A 340 -17.43 0.17 -7.24
N GLU A 341 -18.15 0.70 -8.22
CA GLU A 341 -19.63 0.53 -8.32
C GLU A 341 -20.00 -0.93 -8.44
N HIS A 342 -19.29 -1.70 -9.27
CA HIS A 342 -19.51 -3.13 -9.40
C HIS A 342 -19.30 -3.86 -8.06
N ALA A 343 -18.22 -3.53 -7.32
CA ALA A 343 -17.97 -4.10 -6.00
C ALA A 343 -19.05 -3.75 -4.99
N ILE A 344 -19.57 -2.52 -5.04
CA ILE A 344 -20.68 -2.08 -4.20
C ILE A 344 -21.95 -2.90 -4.51
N GLN A 345 -22.26 -3.11 -5.79
CA GLN A 345 -23.47 -3.81 -6.22
C GLN A 345 -23.39 -5.33 -5.98
N LYS A 346 -22.20 -5.93 -6.12
CA LYS A 346 -21.99 -7.38 -6.11
C LYS A 346 -22.24 -8.07 -4.76
N GLY A 347 -22.27 -7.34 -3.66
CA GLY A 347 -22.48 -7.97 -2.36
C GLY A 347 -22.00 -7.15 -1.17
N SER A 348 -22.01 -5.84 -1.30
CA SER A 348 -21.79 -4.97 -0.16
C SER A 348 -23.06 -4.80 0.65
N VAL A 349 -22.93 -4.77 1.96
CA VAL A 349 -24.02 -4.50 2.89
C VAL A 349 -23.99 -3.02 3.25
N VAL A 350 -25.10 -2.33 2.99
CA VAL A 350 -25.27 -0.94 3.38
C VAL A 350 -25.52 -0.87 4.89
N ILE A 351 -24.78 -0.03 5.57
CA ILE A 351 -24.96 0.20 7.00
C ILE A 351 -25.93 1.36 7.19
N GLU A 352 -27.11 1.05 7.69
CA GLU A 352 -28.16 2.06 7.89
C GLU A 352 -27.89 2.95 9.12
N PRO A 353 -28.28 4.25 9.05
CA PRO A 353 -28.24 5.13 10.20
C PRO A 353 -29.00 4.55 11.41
N GLY A 354 -28.35 4.54 12.57
CA GLY A 354 -28.93 4.01 13.80
C GLY A 354 -28.84 2.48 13.97
N SER A 355 -28.41 1.73 12.96
CA SER A 355 -28.18 0.28 13.08
C SER A 355 -27.14 -0.01 14.15
N HIS A 356 -26.11 0.81 14.25
CA HIS A 356 -25.05 0.67 15.27
C HIS A 356 -25.60 0.92 16.68
N LYS A 357 -26.51 1.88 16.86
CA LYS A 357 -27.18 2.14 18.16
C LYS A 357 -28.06 0.98 18.63
N LYS A 358 -28.60 0.18 17.69
CA LYS A 358 -29.41 -1.01 17.99
C LYS A 358 -28.56 -2.22 18.41
N ARG A 359 -27.23 -2.17 18.24
CA ARG A 359 -26.34 -3.26 18.66
C ARG A 359 -26.31 -3.36 20.20
N HIS A 360 -26.09 -4.58 20.66
CA HIS A 360 -26.02 -4.87 22.10
C HIS A 360 -24.95 -4.00 22.80
N LEU A 361 -25.24 -3.48 23.99
CA LEU A 361 -24.38 -2.56 24.73
C LEU A 361 -22.94 -3.10 24.92
N ILE A 362 -22.80 -4.41 25.14
CA ILE A 362 -21.48 -5.07 25.27
C ILE A 362 -20.64 -4.87 24.00
N VAL A 363 -21.25 -5.06 22.82
CA VAL A 363 -20.53 -4.91 21.54
C VAL A 363 -20.12 -3.45 21.32
N ARG A 364 -20.98 -2.49 21.66
CA ARG A 364 -20.66 -1.06 21.61
C ARG A 364 -19.54 -0.67 22.56
N SER A 365 -19.53 -1.25 23.76
CA SER A 365 -18.44 -1.06 24.73
C SER A 365 -17.12 -1.64 24.21
N MET A 366 -17.15 -2.78 23.51
CA MET A 366 -15.98 -3.36 22.85
C MET A 366 -15.47 -2.46 21.74
N ASP A 367 -16.36 -1.87 20.93
CA ASP A 367 -16.02 -0.93 19.87
C ASP A 367 -15.32 0.32 20.46
N ALA A 368 -15.86 0.89 21.55
CA ALA A 368 -15.28 2.01 22.27
C ALA A 368 -13.90 1.70 22.85
N LEU A 369 -13.77 0.55 23.51
CA LEU A 369 -12.51 0.10 24.10
C LEU A 369 -11.45 -0.14 23.04
N ALA A 370 -11.79 -0.78 21.93
CA ALA A 370 -10.89 -1.01 20.81
C ALA A 370 -10.38 0.32 20.22
N TYR A 371 -11.27 1.29 20.02
CA TYR A 371 -10.92 2.62 19.57
C TYR A 371 -9.97 3.33 20.56
N LEU A 372 -10.25 3.25 21.87
CA LEU A 372 -9.40 3.83 22.90
C LEU A 372 -8.00 3.20 22.90
N VAL A 373 -7.90 1.86 22.82
CA VAL A 373 -6.63 1.14 22.76
C VAL A 373 -5.78 1.61 21.58
N VAL A 374 -6.38 1.74 20.38
CA VAL A 374 -5.65 2.24 19.21
C VAL A 374 -5.22 3.70 19.41
N ARG A 375 -6.08 4.56 19.96
CA ARG A 375 -5.71 5.95 20.26
C ARG A 375 -4.55 6.07 21.24
N VAL A 376 -4.57 5.29 22.30
CA VAL A 376 -3.47 5.25 23.30
C VAL A 376 -2.19 4.75 22.62
N GLY A 377 -2.28 3.69 21.80
CA GLY A 377 -1.15 3.20 21.01
C GLY A 377 -0.54 4.28 20.12
N VAL A 378 -1.37 5.07 19.45
CA VAL A 378 -0.92 6.21 18.62
C VAL A 378 -0.30 7.33 19.47
N ALA A 379 -0.89 7.64 20.63
CA ALA A 379 -0.37 8.68 21.53
C ALA A 379 1.05 8.34 22.03
N ILE A 380 1.32 7.08 22.34
CA ILE A 380 2.66 6.60 22.73
C ILE A 380 3.70 6.83 21.62
N THR A 381 3.28 6.83 20.35
CA THR A 381 4.19 7.13 19.22
C THR A 381 4.50 8.62 19.05
N GLY A 382 3.99 9.49 19.90
CA GLY A 382 4.20 10.96 19.85
C GLY A 382 3.29 11.71 18.87
N HIS A 383 2.22 11.08 18.38
CA HIS A 383 1.29 11.65 17.39
C HIS A 383 -0.12 11.87 17.96
N SER A 384 -0.25 12.10 19.26
CA SER A 384 -1.53 12.22 19.98
C SER A 384 -2.47 13.33 19.47
N GLN A 385 -1.93 14.40 18.89
CA GLN A 385 -2.72 15.52 18.39
C GLN A 385 -3.41 15.25 17.03
N GLU A 386 -3.11 14.13 16.39
CA GLU A 386 -3.54 13.82 15.02
C GLU A 386 -4.76 12.87 14.98
N TYR A 387 -5.04 12.19 16.09
CA TYR A 387 -6.12 11.19 16.26
C TYR A 387 -6.99 11.47 17.53
#